data_1933fcb6c0d03afc7ee3b80f55142712
#
_entry.id   1933fcb6c0d03afc7ee3b80f55142712
#
_cell.length_a   1.000
_cell.length_b   1.000
_cell.length_c   1.000
_cell.angle_alpha   90.00
_cell.angle_beta   90.00
_cell.angle_gamma   90.00
#
_symmetry.space_group_name_H-M   'P 1'
#
loop_
_entity.id
_entity.type
_entity.pdbx_description
1 polymer ?
#
loop_
_entity_poly.entity_id
_entity_poly.type
_entity_poly.pdbx_seq_one_letter_code
_entity_poly.pdbx_strand_id
1 'polypeptide(L)'
;MKKISVLIALGMLMIAPWGMAQTIYDGAKLTGKDLNGTARFVGMGGAMGALGGDISTMGTNPAGIGLYRSSDVMTSFGFSLYGNESQYLGKKFNSDLTKGDFNNIGFVFSSKIGNETPLRFVNFGFNYHKAKSFNNNMRMEGNLGLYSQTYLMASQAAGIEKWGDSPYTDNGIGWLSILGADAGLIRDITIHDKTGGVNNIPYTYKDEQGKEVQYKDINGNPLYISPGHFEEMLDNGYANFRSEERGGIDQYDFNVSFNFNDRVYLGLTLGAYSVDYNKYTFYDEDYGNDEGYSLQSWNRIKGSGFDVKLGAIIRPFEYSPFRVGLAIHTPIFYSLDYKTSAQVISDVMDVVTGEIKGYDVRSWDNLPGKGDMILPFDFQTPWTYNVSLGYTVGKSLALGAEYEYQDYSSMKFKDTEGNSSAYEFENSTTSMLKGLVSTVRLGLEYKVIPQFAFRAGYNYSTAAFHQDAFKDLAINSIQTDTDFANSKSMSNYTLGIGYRGSMFYADLAYKYSTYKENFYPFVNGFTDEDGSTIIGSPEATKVTNTRSQVLFTVGMRF
;
A
#
# COMPACT_ATOMS: atom_id res chain seq x y z
N MET A 1 27.97 5.33 -3.52
CA MET A 1 27.20 4.55 -2.54
C MET A 1 27.40 5.19 -1.17
N LYS A 2 26.33 5.68 -0.55
CA LYS A 2 26.38 6.21 0.82
C LYS A 2 26.24 5.03 1.75
N LYS A 3 27.22 4.80 2.63
CA LYS A 3 27.13 3.81 3.71
C LYS A 3 26.00 4.27 4.64
N ILE A 4 24.92 3.50 4.66
CA ILE A 4 23.87 3.64 5.67
C ILE A 4 24.18 2.58 6.71
N SER A 5 24.62 3.03 7.88
CA SER A 5 24.74 2.15 9.04
C SER A 5 23.34 1.89 9.55
N VAL A 6 22.65 0.91 8.98
CA VAL A 6 21.44 0.35 9.56
C VAL A 6 21.93 -0.68 10.58
N LEU A 7 21.75 -0.37 11.86
CA LEU A 7 21.85 -1.37 12.90
C LEU A 7 20.70 -2.38 12.66
N ILE A 8 21.01 -3.44 11.93
CA ILE A 8 20.19 -4.65 12.01
C ILE A 8 20.46 -5.17 13.42
N ALA A 9 19.49 -4.99 14.29
CA ALA A 9 19.50 -5.62 15.59
C ALA A 9 19.38 -7.14 15.38
N LEU A 10 20.53 -7.79 15.19
CA LEU A 10 20.63 -9.23 15.34
C LEU A 10 20.31 -9.56 16.80
N GLY A 11 19.16 -10.22 16.97
CA GLY A 11 18.93 -11.07 18.10
C GLY A 11 18.51 -10.41 19.39
N MET A 12 17.23 -10.23 19.55
CA MET A 12 16.61 -10.72 20.77
C MET A 12 15.60 -11.79 20.34
N LEU A 13 15.95 -13.04 20.58
CA LEU A 13 14.99 -14.15 20.68
C LEU A 13 14.03 -13.82 21.84
N MET A 14 13.11 -12.93 21.59
CA MET A 14 11.87 -12.85 22.32
C MET A 14 10.92 -13.77 21.58
N ILE A 15 10.36 -14.71 22.27
CA ILE A 15 9.32 -15.62 21.83
C ILE A 15 8.16 -14.76 21.30
N ALA A 16 8.19 -14.42 20.02
CA ALA A 16 7.07 -13.83 19.32
C ALA A 16 6.13 -14.98 18.94
N PRO A 17 4.91 -15.03 19.45
CA PRO A 17 4.06 -16.23 19.34
C PRO A 17 3.38 -16.40 17.99
N TRP A 18 3.58 -15.54 16.97
CA TRP A 18 2.87 -15.64 15.69
C TRP A 18 3.73 -15.11 14.55
N GLY A 19 3.70 -15.78 13.39
CA GLY A 19 4.36 -15.30 12.19
C GLY A 19 3.88 -13.90 11.80
N MET A 20 4.79 -13.03 11.35
CA MET A 20 4.49 -11.67 10.93
C MET A 20 4.22 -11.61 9.42
N ALA A 21 3.44 -10.64 8.97
CA ALA A 21 3.07 -10.57 7.56
C ALA A 21 3.02 -9.14 7.00
N GLN A 22 3.01 -8.12 7.85
CA GLN A 22 2.77 -6.74 7.45
C GLN A 22 4.09 -6.00 7.27
N THR A 23 4.06 -5.01 6.38
CA THR A 23 5.19 -4.13 6.13
C THR A 23 4.74 -2.67 6.10
N ILE A 24 5.69 -1.74 6.16
CA ILE A 24 5.40 -0.31 5.98
C ILE A 24 4.76 0.00 4.63
N TYR A 25 4.96 -0.86 3.61
CA TYR A 25 4.32 -0.71 2.29
C TYR A 25 2.82 -0.99 2.36
N ASP A 26 2.41 -1.98 3.15
CA ASP A 26 1.00 -2.24 3.44
C ASP A 26 0.39 -1.08 4.24
N GLY A 27 1.10 -0.61 5.27
CA GLY A 27 0.70 0.55 6.08
C GLY A 27 0.51 1.82 5.25
N ALA A 28 1.46 2.17 4.38
CA ALA A 28 1.36 3.33 3.49
C ALA A 28 0.22 3.18 2.47
N LYS A 29 -0.03 1.95 2.01
CA LYS A 29 -1.13 1.63 1.11
C LYS A 29 -2.49 1.82 1.79
N LEU A 30 -2.64 1.39 3.04
CA LEU A 30 -3.86 1.56 3.84
C LEU A 30 -4.09 3.01 4.32
N THR A 31 -3.03 3.81 4.43
CA THR A 31 -3.09 5.21 4.89
C THR A 31 -3.48 6.18 3.78
N GLY A 32 -2.97 5.99 2.57
CA GLY A 32 -3.16 6.91 1.44
C GLY A 32 -4.62 6.97 0.98
N LYS A 33 -5.08 8.16 0.57
CA LYS A 33 -6.43 8.41 0.05
C LYS A 33 -6.38 8.96 -1.37
N ASP A 34 -7.36 8.62 -2.20
CA ASP A 34 -7.53 9.18 -3.53
C ASP A 34 -8.33 10.48 -3.48
N LEU A 35 -8.08 11.39 -4.43
CA LEU A 35 -9.01 12.50 -4.69
C LEU A 35 -10.27 11.92 -5.35
N ASN A 36 -11.33 11.76 -4.57
CA ASN A 36 -12.62 11.21 -5.00
C ASN A 36 -13.79 11.84 -4.23
N GLY A 37 -15.03 11.63 -4.69
CA GLY A 37 -16.24 12.19 -4.10
C GLY A 37 -17.25 12.62 -5.17
N THR A 38 -17.91 13.78 -4.97
CA THR A 38 -18.76 14.38 -6.00
C THR A 38 -17.95 14.94 -7.16
N ALA A 39 -18.52 15.00 -8.35
CA ALA A 39 -17.87 15.61 -9.51
C ALA A 39 -17.52 17.10 -9.26
N ARG A 40 -18.32 17.80 -8.45
CA ARG A 40 -18.01 19.18 -8.04
C ARG A 40 -16.74 19.24 -7.18
N PHE A 41 -16.66 18.39 -6.15
CA PHE A 41 -15.49 18.31 -5.26
C PHE A 41 -14.22 17.95 -6.02
N VAL A 42 -14.29 16.93 -6.87
CA VAL A 42 -13.16 16.48 -7.69
C VAL A 42 -12.77 17.55 -8.70
N GLY A 43 -13.75 18.21 -9.38
CA GLY A 43 -13.49 19.30 -10.32
C GLY A 43 -12.78 20.51 -9.69
N MET A 44 -12.93 20.70 -8.38
CA MET A 44 -12.24 21.72 -7.57
C MET A 44 -10.89 21.23 -7.00
N GLY A 45 -10.36 20.09 -7.47
CA GLY A 45 -9.12 19.52 -6.93
C GLY A 45 -9.22 19.08 -5.45
N GLY A 46 -10.42 19.00 -4.88
CA GLY A 46 -10.68 18.76 -3.47
C GLY A 46 -10.54 19.99 -2.56
N ALA A 47 -10.24 21.19 -3.08
CA ALA A 47 -9.97 22.42 -2.32
C ALA A 47 -11.27 23.07 -1.79
N MET A 48 -12.05 22.33 -1.01
CA MET A 48 -13.36 22.79 -0.54
C MET A 48 -13.48 22.88 0.99
N GLY A 49 -12.40 22.68 1.73
CA GLY A 49 -12.40 22.65 3.20
C GLY A 49 -12.90 23.93 3.86
N ALA A 50 -12.61 25.13 3.31
CA ALA A 50 -13.14 26.41 3.77
C ALA A 50 -14.35 26.89 2.95
N LEU A 51 -14.50 26.44 1.70
CA LEU A 51 -15.65 26.78 0.87
C LEU A 51 -16.92 26.08 1.30
N GLY A 52 -16.84 24.79 1.62
CA GLY A 52 -17.95 23.94 2.06
C GLY A 52 -19.08 23.82 1.02
N GLY A 53 -20.25 23.36 1.50
CA GLY A 53 -21.45 23.23 0.67
C GLY A 53 -21.33 22.12 -0.39
N ASP A 54 -20.57 21.07 -0.08
CA ASP A 54 -20.47 19.82 -0.82
C ASP A 54 -20.39 18.66 0.17
N ILE A 55 -21.08 17.58 -0.10
CA ILE A 55 -21.16 16.43 0.82
C ILE A 55 -19.80 15.78 1.07
N SER A 56 -18.90 15.81 0.06
CA SER A 56 -17.56 15.22 0.16
C SER A 56 -16.69 15.91 1.21
N THR A 57 -17.08 17.13 1.68
CA THR A 57 -16.38 17.82 2.76
C THR A 57 -16.52 17.12 4.11
N MET A 58 -17.46 16.19 4.29
CA MET A 58 -17.54 15.34 5.51
C MET A 58 -16.22 14.60 5.75
N GLY A 59 -15.54 14.18 4.68
CA GLY A 59 -14.27 13.46 4.73
C GLY A 59 -13.04 14.34 4.89
N THR A 60 -13.12 15.68 4.70
CA THR A 60 -11.98 16.62 4.77
C THR A 60 -12.15 17.68 5.85
N ASN A 61 -13.22 18.49 5.79
CA ASN A 61 -13.59 19.41 6.84
C ASN A 61 -15.09 19.31 7.16
N PRO A 62 -15.48 18.61 8.24
CA PRO A 62 -16.88 18.38 8.64
C PRO A 62 -17.73 19.64 8.71
N ALA A 63 -17.16 20.78 9.06
CA ALA A 63 -17.87 22.05 9.16
C ALA A 63 -18.44 22.55 7.82
N GLY A 64 -17.95 22.00 6.70
CA GLY A 64 -18.44 22.33 5.36
C GLY A 64 -19.91 22.01 5.14
N ILE A 65 -20.47 21.04 5.89
CA ILE A 65 -21.88 20.70 5.89
C ILE A 65 -22.72 21.78 6.58
N GLY A 66 -22.16 22.53 7.50
CA GLY A 66 -22.81 23.67 8.16
C GLY A 66 -23.22 24.82 7.20
N LEU A 67 -22.72 24.81 5.96
CA LEU A 67 -23.09 25.79 4.94
C LEU A 67 -24.38 25.46 4.18
N TYR A 68 -24.92 24.26 4.34
CA TYR A 68 -26.19 23.90 3.71
C TYR A 68 -27.36 24.69 4.30
N ARG A 69 -28.27 25.12 3.44
CA ARG A 69 -29.48 25.87 3.76
C ARG A 69 -30.76 25.17 3.31
N SER A 70 -30.61 24.08 2.60
CA SER A 70 -31.65 23.19 2.10
C SER A 70 -31.14 21.77 2.15
N SER A 71 -32.05 20.81 2.25
CA SER A 71 -31.70 19.40 2.18
C SER A 71 -31.24 19.03 0.77
N ASP A 72 -30.39 18.04 0.65
CA ASP A 72 -29.74 17.63 -0.59
C ASP A 72 -29.55 16.11 -0.61
N VAL A 73 -29.82 15.48 -1.73
CA VAL A 73 -29.57 14.06 -1.99
C VAL A 73 -28.82 13.94 -3.31
N MET A 74 -27.77 13.11 -3.34
CA MET A 74 -26.94 12.97 -4.53
C MET A 74 -26.31 11.60 -4.68
N THR A 75 -25.92 11.28 -5.92
CA THR A 75 -25.14 10.10 -6.25
C THR A 75 -24.13 10.42 -7.34
N SER A 76 -23.01 9.71 -7.32
CA SER A 76 -21.91 9.87 -8.29
C SER A 76 -21.40 8.52 -8.76
N PHE A 77 -21.16 8.42 -10.05
CA PHE A 77 -20.58 7.25 -10.71
C PHE A 77 -19.65 7.70 -11.84
N GLY A 78 -18.81 6.81 -12.31
CA GLY A 78 -17.86 7.15 -13.36
C GLY A 78 -17.07 5.96 -13.88
N PHE A 79 -16.08 6.30 -14.69
CA PHE A 79 -15.15 5.34 -15.27
C PHE A 79 -13.72 5.80 -15.03
N SER A 80 -12.86 4.85 -14.71
CA SER A 80 -11.42 5.07 -14.54
C SER A 80 -10.64 4.22 -15.53
N LEU A 81 -9.67 4.85 -16.19
CA LEU A 81 -8.66 4.22 -17.02
C LEU A 81 -7.34 4.28 -16.25
N TYR A 82 -6.84 3.15 -15.83
CA TYR A 82 -5.55 3.02 -15.16
C TYR A 82 -4.52 2.61 -16.19
N GLY A 83 -3.40 3.33 -16.26
CA GLY A 83 -2.26 3.02 -17.10
C GLY A 83 -1.01 2.87 -16.25
N ASN A 84 -0.23 1.84 -16.53
CA ASN A 84 1.06 1.60 -15.93
C ASN A 84 2.09 1.38 -17.04
N GLU A 85 3.07 2.28 -17.14
CA GLU A 85 4.24 2.11 -18.01
C GLU A 85 5.44 1.79 -17.11
N SER A 86 6.02 0.60 -17.26
CA SER A 86 7.24 0.17 -16.58
C SER A 86 8.42 0.10 -17.55
N GLN A 87 9.60 0.47 -17.09
CA GLN A 87 10.84 0.42 -17.87
C GLN A 87 11.98 -0.16 -17.03
N TYR A 88 12.51 -1.31 -17.46
CA TYR A 88 13.67 -1.99 -16.87
C TYR A 88 14.72 -2.26 -17.94
N LEU A 89 15.99 -1.84 -17.74
CA LEU A 89 17.11 -2.04 -18.66
C LEU A 89 16.78 -1.73 -20.13
N GLY A 90 15.98 -0.69 -20.37
CA GLY A 90 15.55 -0.28 -21.72
C GLY A 90 14.31 -0.97 -22.27
N LYS A 91 13.86 -2.09 -21.70
CA LYS A 91 12.57 -2.72 -22.06
C LYS A 91 11.41 -1.98 -21.42
N LYS A 92 10.34 -1.79 -22.19
CA LYS A 92 9.12 -1.11 -21.73
C LYS A 92 7.92 -2.03 -21.84
N PHE A 93 7.06 -1.96 -20.82
CA PHE A 93 5.77 -2.65 -20.78
C PHE A 93 4.68 -1.67 -20.43
N ASN A 94 3.52 -1.83 -21.06
CA ASN A 94 2.31 -1.09 -20.74
C ASN A 94 1.25 -2.06 -20.23
N SER A 95 0.59 -1.67 -19.15
CA SER A 95 -0.49 -2.45 -18.56
C SER A 95 -1.66 -1.52 -18.27
N ASP A 96 -2.74 -1.66 -19.03
CA ASP A 96 -3.93 -0.83 -18.92
C ASP A 96 -5.09 -1.60 -18.30
N LEU A 97 -5.93 -0.91 -17.53
CA LEU A 97 -7.11 -1.47 -16.91
C LEU A 97 -8.24 -0.43 -16.90
N THR A 98 -9.41 -0.82 -17.44
CA THR A 98 -10.62 0.02 -17.38
C THR A 98 -11.59 -0.52 -16.34
N LYS A 99 -12.12 0.36 -15.48
CA LYS A 99 -13.12 0.02 -14.46
C LYS A 99 -14.24 1.07 -14.42
N GLY A 100 -15.47 0.58 -14.26
CA GLY A 100 -16.58 1.39 -13.82
C GLY A 100 -16.56 1.51 -12.29
N ASP A 101 -16.78 2.70 -11.77
CA ASP A 101 -16.75 2.98 -10.34
C ASP A 101 -18.06 3.61 -9.87
N PHE A 102 -18.61 3.09 -8.78
CA PHE A 102 -19.59 3.79 -7.97
C PHE A 102 -18.81 4.63 -6.95
N ASN A 103 -18.87 5.96 -7.09
CA ASN A 103 -17.96 6.83 -6.37
C ASN A 103 -18.54 7.40 -5.09
N ASN A 104 -19.87 7.72 -5.07
CA ASN A 104 -20.48 8.42 -3.95
C ASN A 104 -22.00 8.27 -3.96
N ILE A 105 -22.60 8.20 -2.78
CA ILE A 105 -24.03 8.44 -2.54
C ILE A 105 -24.20 9.03 -1.14
N GLY A 106 -25.12 9.99 -1.01
CA GLY A 106 -25.40 10.55 0.29
C GLY A 106 -26.51 11.57 0.31
N PHE A 107 -26.77 12.05 1.51
CA PHE A 107 -27.77 13.08 1.76
C PHE A 107 -27.35 14.03 2.87
N VAL A 108 -27.90 15.24 2.82
CA VAL A 108 -27.81 16.25 3.88
C VAL A 108 -29.21 16.69 4.23
N PHE A 109 -29.57 16.59 5.50
CA PHE A 109 -30.74 17.17 6.09
C PHE A 109 -30.38 18.52 6.72
N SER A 110 -31.02 19.61 6.24
CA SER A 110 -30.76 20.95 6.75
C SER A 110 -31.96 21.45 7.54
N SER A 111 -31.81 21.64 8.84
CA SER A 111 -32.81 22.14 9.75
C SER A 111 -32.53 23.57 10.16
N LYS A 112 -33.43 24.48 9.79
CA LYS A 112 -33.37 25.88 10.21
C LYS A 112 -33.90 26.03 11.63
N ILE A 113 -33.08 26.55 12.55
CA ILE A 113 -33.46 26.75 13.95
C ILE A 113 -34.12 28.12 14.14
N GLY A 114 -33.57 29.18 13.59
CA GLY A 114 -34.13 30.51 13.69
C GLY A 114 -33.37 31.59 12.93
N ASN A 115 -33.94 32.77 12.82
CA ASN A 115 -33.29 33.93 12.23
C ASN A 115 -32.65 34.86 13.27
N GLU A 116 -33.12 34.80 14.52
CA GLU A 116 -32.71 35.72 15.61
C GLU A 116 -31.79 35.02 16.63
N THR A 117 -31.79 33.68 16.65
CA THR A 117 -30.88 32.89 17.51
C THR A 117 -29.48 32.87 16.95
N PRO A 118 -28.42 32.84 17.78
CA PRO A 118 -27.05 32.63 17.28
C PRO A 118 -26.90 31.36 16.46
N LEU A 119 -27.52 30.26 16.88
CA LEU A 119 -27.58 29.01 16.12
C LEU A 119 -28.65 29.13 15.02
N ARG A 120 -28.20 29.21 13.76
CA ARG A 120 -29.05 29.39 12.59
C ARG A 120 -29.54 28.10 11.99
N PHE A 121 -28.65 27.12 11.83
CA PHE A 121 -28.92 25.81 11.25
C PHE A 121 -28.22 24.72 12.01
N VAL A 122 -28.86 23.55 12.05
CA VAL A 122 -28.26 22.26 12.41
C VAL A 122 -28.45 21.34 11.21
N ASN A 123 -27.37 20.79 10.71
CA ASN A 123 -27.37 19.93 9.55
C ASN A 123 -26.87 18.53 9.95
N PHE A 124 -27.57 17.51 9.43
CA PHE A 124 -27.18 16.10 9.56
C PHE A 124 -26.87 15.56 8.16
N GLY A 125 -25.85 14.75 8.04
CA GLY A 125 -25.48 14.15 6.77
C GLY A 125 -24.99 12.74 6.89
N PHE A 126 -25.21 11.99 5.81
CA PHE A 126 -24.61 10.69 5.57
C PHE A 126 -23.98 10.69 4.18
N ASN A 127 -22.79 10.14 4.09
CA ASN A 127 -22.07 10.03 2.83
C ASN A 127 -21.33 8.70 2.75
N TYR A 128 -21.59 7.91 1.72
CA TYR A 128 -20.71 6.84 1.27
C TYR A 128 -19.82 7.39 0.14
N HIS A 129 -18.53 7.10 0.19
CA HIS A 129 -17.66 7.30 -0.95
C HIS A 129 -16.49 6.31 -0.96
N LYS A 130 -15.97 6.03 -2.16
CA LYS A 130 -14.76 5.25 -2.33
C LYS A 130 -13.54 6.10 -1.99
N ALA A 131 -12.93 5.84 -0.82
CA ALA A 131 -11.77 6.61 -0.33
C ALA A 131 -10.49 6.28 -1.11
N LYS A 132 -10.33 5.03 -1.57
CA LYS A 132 -9.17 4.58 -2.33
C LYS A 132 -9.52 3.42 -3.26
N SER A 133 -8.83 3.37 -4.41
CA SER A 133 -8.84 2.24 -5.33
C SER A 133 -7.45 1.63 -5.42
N PHE A 134 -7.36 0.31 -5.30
CA PHE A 134 -6.10 -0.44 -5.41
C PHE A 134 -5.85 -1.01 -6.80
N ASN A 135 -6.71 -0.71 -7.78
CA ASN A 135 -6.57 -1.26 -9.12
C ASN A 135 -5.25 -0.84 -9.77
N ASN A 136 -4.36 -1.79 -9.94
CA ASN A 136 -3.07 -1.63 -10.60
C ASN A 136 -2.62 -2.95 -11.23
N ASN A 137 -1.97 -2.90 -12.38
CA ASN A 137 -1.25 -4.00 -13.00
C ASN A 137 0.16 -3.53 -13.29
N MET A 138 1.16 -4.36 -13.03
CA MET A 138 2.57 -4.03 -13.30
C MET A 138 3.30 -5.22 -13.90
N ARG A 139 4.27 -4.96 -14.78
CA ARG A 139 5.17 -5.97 -15.37
C ARG A 139 6.59 -5.45 -15.38
N MET A 140 7.54 -6.35 -15.17
CA MET A 140 8.98 -6.11 -15.31
C MET A 140 9.61 -7.37 -15.91
N GLU A 141 10.64 -7.21 -16.73
CA GLU A 141 11.38 -8.33 -17.31
C GLU A 141 12.81 -7.90 -17.62
N GLY A 142 13.78 -8.70 -17.23
CA GLY A 142 15.18 -8.47 -17.58
C GLY A 142 16.18 -9.20 -16.70
N ASN A 143 17.47 -9.08 -17.04
CA ASN A 143 18.55 -9.68 -16.29
C ASN A 143 18.76 -8.96 -14.96
N LEU A 144 18.94 -9.72 -13.89
CA LEU A 144 19.12 -9.20 -12.52
C LEU A 144 20.57 -8.83 -12.19
N GLY A 145 21.53 -9.18 -13.04
CA GLY A 145 22.97 -9.08 -12.75
C GLY A 145 23.38 -10.13 -11.73
N LEU A 146 24.07 -9.68 -10.68
CA LEU A 146 24.53 -10.56 -9.60
C LEU A 146 23.50 -10.82 -8.50
N TYR A 147 22.25 -10.40 -8.70
CA TYR A 147 21.19 -10.53 -7.70
C TYR A 147 20.25 -11.69 -8.04
N SER A 148 19.76 -12.38 -7.01
CA SER A 148 18.70 -13.38 -7.08
C SER A 148 17.84 -13.31 -5.82
N GLN A 149 16.57 -13.64 -5.94
CA GLN A 149 15.69 -13.76 -4.77
C GLN A 149 16.10 -14.93 -3.88
N THR A 150 16.81 -15.93 -4.42
CA THR A 150 17.34 -17.07 -3.65
C THR A 150 18.34 -16.63 -2.57
N TYR A 151 19.11 -15.56 -2.78
CA TYR A 151 19.93 -14.94 -1.73
C TYR A 151 19.10 -14.44 -0.55
N LEU A 152 17.93 -13.84 -0.82
CA LEU A 152 17.03 -13.42 0.24
C LEU A 152 16.45 -14.62 0.99
N MET A 153 16.07 -15.69 0.28
CA MET A 153 15.61 -16.96 0.88
C MET A 153 16.68 -17.53 1.81
N ALA A 154 17.94 -17.59 1.34
CA ALA A 154 19.06 -18.13 2.12
C ALA A 154 19.39 -17.23 3.31
N SER A 155 19.44 -15.91 3.13
CA SER A 155 19.79 -14.97 4.21
C SER A 155 18.76 -14.93 5.34
N GLN A 156 17.48 -15.10 5.04
CA GLN A 156 16.43 -15.23 6.07
C GLN A 156 16.47 -16.58 6.79
N ALA A 157 16.99 -17.63 6.13
CA ALA A 157 17.23 -18.92 6.77
C ALA A 157 18.50 -18.94 7.62
N ALA A 158 19.44 -18.02 7.38
CA ALA A 158 20.68 -17.93 8.14
C ALA A 158 20.40 -17.66 9.63
N GLY A 159 20.91 -18.52 10.50
CA GLY A 159 20.67 -18.44 11.94
C GLY A 159 19.53 -19.31 12.44
N ILE A 160 18.84 -20.04 11.57
CA ILE A 160 17.87 -21.05 11.95
C ILE A 160 18.65 -22.35 12.22
N GLU A 161 18.79 -22.72 13.49
CA GLU A 161 19.53 -23.94 13.89
C GLU A 161 18.75 -25.22 13.59
N LYS A 162 17.42 -25.14 13.53
CA LYS A 162 16.56 -26.31 13.38
C LYS A 162 15.21 -25.96 12.76
N TRP A 163 14.90 -26.60 11.65
CA TRP A 163 13.54 -26.62 11.09
C TRP A 163 12.66 -27.48 12.00
N GLY A 164 11.54 -26.93 12.48
CA GLY A 164 10.58 -27.68 13.28
C GLY A 164 9.89 -28.79 12.46
N ASP A 165 9.11 -29.65 13.16
CA ASP A 165 8.34 -30.70 12.50
C ASP A 165 7.18 -30.16 11.62
N SER A 166 6.80 -28.89 11.78
CA SER A 166 5.74 -28.20 11.07
C SER A 166 6.14 -26.75 10.76
N PRO A 167 7.15 -26.52 9.90
CA PRO A 167 7.77 -25.22 9.74
C PRO A 167 6.79 -24.13 9.28
N TYR A 168 5.75 -24.46 8.48
CA TYR A 168 4.74 -23.50 8.03
C TYR A 168 3.82 -22.96 9.14
N THR A 169 3.77 -23.64 10.29
CA THR A 169 3.00 -23.23 11.47
C THR A 169 3.88 -22.91 12.67
N ASP A 170 5.17 -23.22 12.57
CA ASP A 170 6.18 -22.88 13.58
C ASP A 170 6.57 -21.42 13.38
N ASN A 171 6.32 -20.58 14.39
CA ASN A 171 6.37 -19.14 14.31
C ASN A 171 7.79 -18.53 14.24
N GLY A 172 8.81 -19.36 14.13
CA GLY A 172 10.21 -18.94 14.10
C GLY A 172 10.82 -18.80 12.70
N ILE A 173 10.11 -19.26 11.64
CA ILE A 173 10.69 -19.39 10.30
C ILE A 173 9.81 -18.70 9.26
N GLY A 174 10.43 -17.87 8.40
CA GLY A 174 9.75 -17.21 7.30
C GLY A 174 9.36 -18.17 6.17
N TRP A 175 8.18 -17.99 5.63
CA TRP A 175 7.66 -18.84 4.54
C TRP A 175 8.50 -18.81 3.28
N LEU A 176 9.14 -17.68 2.98
CA LEU A 176 10.00 -17.54 1.81
C LEU A 176 11.17 -18.54 1.88
N SER A 177 11.80 -18.68 3.04
CA SER A 177 12.91 -19.63 3.27
C SER A 177 12.43 -21.08 3.25
N ILE A 178 11.28 -21.37 3.87
CA ILE A 178 10.71 -22.73 3.89
C ILE A 178 10.39 -23.19 2.46
N LEU A 179 9.70 -22.33 1.70
CA LEU A 179 9.37 -22.63 0.30
C LEU A 179 10.63 -22.80 -0.55
N GLY A 180 11.66 -21.97 -0.33
CA GLY A 180 12.94 -22.10 -1.01
C GLY A 180 13.67 -23.41 -0.72
N ALA A 181 13.66 -23.84 0.53
CA ALA A 181 14.28 -25.12 0.94
C ALA A 181 13.50 -26.32 0.39
N ASP A 182 12.17 -26.32 0.54
CA ASP A 182 11.31 -27.41 0.05
C ASP A 182 11.36 -27.53 -1.48
N ALA A 183 11.61 -26.42 -2.17
CA ALA A 183 11.75 -26.35 -3.63
C ALA A 183 13.19 -26.55 -4.14
N GLY A 184 14.14 -26.90 -3.25
CA GLY A 184 15.54 -27.13 -3.60
C GLY A 184 16.32 -25.90 -4.04
N LEU A 185 15.78 -24.68 -3.85
CA LEU A 185 16.42 -23.41 -4.24
C LEU A 185 17.49 -22.96 -3.23
N ILE A 186 17.41 -23.40 -1.98
CA ILE A 186 18.39 -23.18 -0.94
C ILE A 186 18.62 -24.49 -0.18
N ARG A 187 19.77 -24.64 0.44
CA ARG A 187 20.11 -25.82 1.25
C ARG A 187 20.92 -25.41 2.48
N ASP A 188 20.85 -26.22 3.54
CA ASP A 188 21.51 -26.02 4.82
C ASP A 188 22.96 -26.55 4.87
N ILE A 189 23.46 -27.02 3.75
CA ILE A 189 24.81 -27.55 3.60
C ILE A 189 25.46 -27.02 2.32
N THR A 190 26.72 -26.60 2.44
CA THR A 190 27.55 -26.35 1.27
C THR A 190 28.13 -27.67 0.77
N ILE A 191 27.85 -28.02 -0.50
CA ILE A 191 28.46 -29.16 -1.15
C ILE A 191 29.63 -28.67 -2.00
N HIS A 192 30.82 -29.19 -1.76
CA HIS A 192 32.02 -28.77 -2.49
C HIS A 192 32.95 -29.96 -2.79
N ASP A 193 33.86 -29.78 -3.72
CA ASP A 193 35.01 -30.67 -3.89
C ASP A 193 36.05 -30.39 -2.78
N LYS A 194 37.09 -31.22 -2.72
CA LYS A 194 38.13 -31.13 -1.67
C LYS A 194 38.95 -29.82 -1.67
N THR A 195 38.78 -28.98 -2.67
CA THR A 195 39.65 -27.82 -2.90
C THR A 195 39.16 -26.53 -2.24
N GLY A 196 37.91 -26.49 -1.74
CA GLY A 196 37.25 -25.23 -1.31
C GLY A 196 36.82 -25.11 0.16
N GLY A 197 36.88 -26.14 1.00
CA GLY A 197 36.22 -26.08 2.30
C GLY A 197 37.12 -26.15 3.53
N VAL A 198 36.72 -25.47 4.59
CA VAL A 198 37.38 -25.48 5.91
C VAL A 198 37.09 -26.75 6.71
N ASN A 199 35.96 -27.39 6.50
CA ASN A 199 35.53 -28.64 7.15
C ASN A 199 35.07 -29.66 6.10
N ASN A 200 36.01 -30.46 5.58
CA ASN A 200 35.72 -31.48 4.58
C ASN A 200 35.07 -32.73 5.24
N ILE A 201 33.78 -32.69 5.55
CA ILE A 201 33.03 -33.85 6.00
C ILE A 201 32.58 -34.60 4.73
N PRO A 202 32.91 -35.92 4.57
CA PRO A 202 32.46 -36.66 3.40
C PRO A 202 30.93 -36.65 3.31
N TYR A 203 30.40 -36.25 2.14
CA TYR A 203 28.97 -36.36 1.88
C TYR A 203 28.63 -37.80 1.53
N THR A 204 27.94 -38.53 2.43
CA THR A 204 27.73 -39.96 2.31
C THR A 204 26.24 -40.33 2.32
N TYR A 205 25.92 -41.46 1.70
CA TYR A 205 24.63 -42.13 1.82
C TYR A 205 24.86 -43.62 2.23
N LYS A 206 23.81 -44.28 2.70
CA LYS A 206 23.85 -45.74 2.96
C LYS A 206 23.26 -46.49 1.77
N ASP A 207 24.06 -47.42 1.20
CA ASP A 207 23.57 -48.30 0.16
C ASP A 207 22.56 -49.34 0.70
N GLU A 208 22.01 -50.15 -0.20
CA GLU A 208 21.04 -51.19 0.14
C GLU A 208 21.55 -52.20 1.18
N GLN A 209 22.85 -52.32 1.35
CA GLN A 209 23.53 -53.19 2.30
C GLN A 209 23.85 -52.45 3.62
N GLY A 210 23.47 -51.13 3.74
CA GLY A 210 23.72 -50.31 4.93
C GLY A 210 25.17 -49.79 5.05
N LYS A 211 25.99 -49.92 3.98
CA LYS A 211 27.36 -49.42 3.93
C LYS A 211 27.35 -47.95 3.54
N GLU A 212 28.13 -47.14 4.23
CA GLU A 212 28.34 -45.73 3.85
C GLU A 212 29.14 -45.65 2.55
N VAL A 213 28.57 -44.91 1.57
CA VAL A 213 29.17 -44.63 0.25
C VAL A 213 29.22 -43.14 0.09
N GLN A 214 30.38 -42.60 -0.33
CA GLN A 214 30.55 -41.19 -0.58
C GLN A 214 29.95 -40.80 -1.93
N TYR A 215 29.14 -39.75 -1.95
CA TYR A 215 28.65 -39.14 -3.18
C TYR A 215 29.80 -38.61 -4.02
N LYS A 216 29.59 -38.63 -5.31
CA LYS A 216 30.51 -38.10 -6.30
C LYS A 216 29.76 -37.18 -7.26
N ASP A 217 30.45 -36.17 -7.79
CA ASP A 217 29.93 -35.34 -8.85
C ASP A 217 29.81 -36.10 -10.20
N ILE A 218 29.29 -35.44 -11.22
CA ILE A 218 29.14 -36.00 -12.59
C ILE A 218 30.48 -36.38 -13.22
N ASN A 219 31.60 -35.85 -12.73
CA ASN A 219 32.94 -36.16 -13.18
C ASN A 219 33.59 -37.28 -12.35
N GLY A 220 32.91 -37.78 -11.32
CA GLY A 220 33.42 -38.84 -10.45
C GLY A 220 34.25 -38.36 -9.27
N ASN A 221 34.33 -37.06 -9.01
CA ASN A 221 35.07 -36.50 -7.87
C ASN A 221 34.25 -36.68 -6.57
N PRO A 222 34.90 -37.00 -5.43
CA PRO A 222 34.21 -37.13 -4.17
C PRO A 222 33.67 -35.80 -3.65
N LEU A 223 32.42 -35.79 -3.21
CA LEU A 223 31.77 -34.61 -2.64
C LEU A 223 31.92 -34.57 -1.13
N TYR A 224 32.07 -33.35 -0.61
CA TYR A 224 32.20 -33.03 0.81
C TYR A 224 31.13 -32.01 1.18
N ILE A 225 30.81 -31.92 2.47
CA ILE A 225 29.87 -30.94 3.01
C ILE A 225 30.52 -30.10 4.11
N SER A 226 30.09 -28.86 4.19
CA SER A 226 30.29 -27.97 5.33
C SER A 226 28.92 -27.59 5.86
N PRO A 227 28.50 -28.13 7.02
CA PRO A 227 27.19 -27.83 7.59
C PRO A 227 27.15 -26.44 8.23
N GLY A 228 25.99 -25.85 8.30
CA GLY A 228 25.70 -24.66 9.09
C GLY A 228 25.57 -23.35 8.32
N HIS A 229 25.46 -23.40 6.99
CA HIS A 229 25.14 -22.21 6.19
C HIS A 229 24.06 -22.58 5.18
N PHE A 230 23.03 -21.73 5.10
CA PHE A 230 22.11 -21.78 3.96
C PHE A 230 22.75 -21.09 2.78
N GLU A 231 22.78 -21.77 1.64
CA GLU A 231 23.31 -21.25 0.38
C GLU A 231 22.21 -21.27 -0.69
N GLU A 232 22.23 -20.23 -1.51
CA GLU A 232 21.48 -20.22 -2.76
C GLU A 232 22.08 -21.22 -3.74
N MET A 233 21.18 -21.78 -4.58
CA MET A 233 21.59 -22.77 -5.58
C MET A 233 21.77 -22.15 -6.97
N LEU A 234 21.20 -20.96 -7.18
CA LEU A 234 21.07 -20.34 -8.49
C LEU A 234 21.39 -18.84 -8.40
N ASP A 235 22.12 -18.31 -9.39
CA ASP A 235 22.47 -16.90 -9.50
C ASP A 235 22.41 -16.41 -10.96
N ASN A 236 22.51 -15.09 -11.19
CA ASN A 236 22.52 -14.45 -12.51
C ASN A 236 21.31 -14.74 -13.39
N GLY A 237 20.13 -14.86 -12.78
CA GLY A 237 18.89 -15.17 -13.47
C GLY A 237 18.36 -14.04 -14.35
N TYR A 238 17.51 -14.44 -15.28
CA TYR A 238 16.65 -13.53 -16.04
C TYR A 238 15.26 -13.53 -15.41
N ALA A 239 14.85 -12.39 -14.83
CA ALA A 239 13.60 -12.31 -14.11
C ALA A 239 12.44 -11.85 -14.98
N ASN A 240 11.26 -12.36 -14.67
CA ASN A 240 9.98 -11.85 -15.14
C ASN A 240 9.03 -11.69 -13.93
N PHE A 241 8.50 -10.50 -13.78
CA PHE A 241 7.57 -10.15 -12.72
C PHE A 241 6.27 -9.60 -13.29
N ARG A 242 5.17 -10.03 -12.72
CA ARG A 242 3.85 -9.42 -12.92
C ARG A 242 3.07 -9.36 -11.63
N SER A 243 2.34 -8.27 -11.44
CA SER A 243 1.42 -8.14 -10.31
C SER A 243 0.06 -7.62 -10.74
N GLU A 244 -0.95 -8.02 -9.99
CA GLU A 244 -2.32 -7.55 -10.10
C GLU A 244 -2.82 -7.14 -8.74
N GLU A 245 -3.21 -5.86 -8.59
CA GLU A 245 -3.82 -5.35 -7.39
C GLU A 245 -5.28 -4.97 -7.66
N ARG A 246 -6.16 -5.30 -6.74
CA ARG A 246 -7.62 -5.09 -6.87
C ARG A 246 -8.23 -4.70 -5.53
N GLY A 247 -9.40 -4.05 -5.62
CA GLY A 247 -10.20 -3.68 -4.46
C GLY A 247 -10.12 -2.20 -4.11
N GLY A 248 -10.36 -1.87 -2.85
CA GLY A 248 -10.39 -0.48 -2.40
C GLY A 248 -10.68 -0.33 -0.92
N ILE A 249 -10.76 0.93 -0.52
CA ILE A 249 -11.24 1.35 0.79
C ILE A 249 -12.53 2.14 0.58
N ASP A 250 -13.62 1.66 1.15
CA ASP A 250 -14.90 2.33 1.18
C ASP A 250 -15.06 3.07 2.51
N GLN A 251 -15.56 4.30 2.46
CA GLN A 251 -15.75 5.17 3.62
C GLN A 251 -17.22 5.57 3.75
N TYR A 252 -17.72 5.50 4.98
CA TYR A 252 -19.08 5.87 5.38
C TYR A 252 -18.98 6.96 6.44
N ASP A 253 -19.43 8.16 6.14
CA ASP A 253 -19.36 9.31 7.04
C ASP A 253 -20.76 9.67 7.58
N PHE A 254 -20.87 9.81 8.90
CA PHE A 254 -22.02 10.34 9.61
C PHE A 254 -21.65 11.69 10.21
N ASN A 255 -22.32 12.74 9.79
CA ASN A 255 -21.97 14.11 10.15
C ASN A 255 -23.09 14.83 10.89
N VAL A 256 -22.69 15.64 11.87
CA VAL A 256 -23.52 16.72 12.43
C VAL A 256 -22.75 18.03 12.36
N SER A 257 -23.39 19.09 11.89
CA SER A 257 -22.76 20.40 11.72
C SER A 257 -23.71 21.52 12.13
N PHE A 258 -23.09 22.58 12.66
CA PHE A 258 -23.76 23.73 13.25
C PHE A 258 -23.34 25.01 12.52
N ASN A 259 -24.28 25.91 12.34
CA ASN A 259 -24.04 27.22 11.78
C ASN A 259 -24.42 28.30 12.78
N PHE A 260 -23.43 29.07 13.23
CA PHE A 260 -23.60 30.18 14.13
C PHE A 260 -23.45 31.51 13.38
N ASN A 261 -24.55 32.26 13.32
CA ASN A 261 -24.62 33.61 12.75
C ASN A 261 -24.08 33.74 11.29
N ASP A 262 -24.02 32.63 10.52
CA ASP A 262 -23.40 32.58 9.19
C ASP A 262 -21.91 33.00 9.18
N ARG A 263 -21.25 32.92 10.33
CA ARG A 263 -19.84 33.32 10.54
C ARG A 263 -18.97 32.19 11.08
N VAL A 264 -19.49 31.35 11.96
CA VAL A 264 -18.78 30.21 12.54
C VAL A 264 -19.57 28.94 12.23
N TYR A 265 -18.89 27.99 11.64
CA TYR A 265 -19.44 26.68 11.34
C TYR A 265 -18.58 25.64 12.05
N LEU A 266 -19.21 24.73 12.75
CA LEU A 266 -18.56 23.61 13.43
C LEU A 266 -19.14 22.31 12.91
N GLY A 267 -18.32 21.28 12.82
CA GLY A 267 -18.76 19.98 12.36
C GLY A 267 -18.01 18.84 13.04
N LEU A 268 -18.73 17.76 13.22
CA LEU A 268 -18.23 16.48 13.70
C LEU A 268 -18.63 15.41 12.69
N THR A 269 -17.68 14.57 12.29
CA THR A 269 -17.94 13.36 11.48
C THR A 269 -17.41 12.13 12.21
N LEU A 270 -18.24 11.08 12.24
CA LEU A 270 -17.82 9.73 12.57
C LEU A 270 -17.66 8.97 11.26
N GLY A 271 -16.44 8.53 10.97
CA GLY A 271 -16.12 7.75 9.78
C GLY A 271 -16.02 6.27 10.09
N ALA A 272 -16.64 5.43 9.27
CA ALA A 272 -16.45 3.99 9.26
C ALA A 272 -15.83 3.58 7.92
N TYR A 273 -14.97 2.60 7.95
CA TYR A 273 -14.20 2.15 6.79
C TYR A 273 -14.36 0.66 6.57
N SER A 274 -14.40 0.25 5.31
CA SER A 274 -14.30 -1.14 4.89
C SER A 274 -13.14 -1.29 3.93
N VAL A 275 -12.25 -2.23 4.21
CA VAL A 275 -11.07 -2.54 3.41
C VAL A 275 -11.26 -3.88 2.72
N ASP A 276 -11.01 -3.92 1.42
CA ASP A 276 -10.82 -5.16 0.64
C ASP A 276 -9.65 -4.92 -0.33
N TYR A 277 -8.50 -5.44 0.00
CA TYR A 277 -7.29 -5.39 -0.82
C TYR A 277 -6.87 -6.79 -1.20
N ASN A 278 -6.64 -7.01 -2.49
CA ASN A 278 -6.16 -8.26 -3.03
C ASN A 278 -4.95 -7.99 -3.92
N LYS A 279 -3.88 -8.73 -3.71
CA LYS A 279 -2.67 -8.71 -4.52
C LYS A 279 -2.31 -10.12 -4.96
N TYR A 280 -2.11 -10.29 -6.25
CA TYR A 280 -1.48 -11.46 -6.83
C TYR A 280 -0.15 -11.06 -7.43
N THR A 281 0.89 -11.83 -7.17
CA THR A 281 2.20 -11.68 -7.82
C THR A 281 2.64 -13.00 -8.43
N PHE A 282 3.26 -12.89 -9.57
CA PHE A 282 4.01 -13.95 -10.21
C PHE A 282 5.42 -13.43 -10.45
N TYR A 283 6.38 -14.12 -9.91
CA TYR A 283 7.80 -13.84 -10.08
C TYR A 283 8.47 -15.11 -10.57
N ASP A 284 9.34 -15.02 -11.57
CA ASP A 284 10.17 -16.13 -12.02
C ASP A 284 11.60 -15.68 -12.30
N GLU A 285 12.55 -16.58 -12.11
CA GLU A 285 13.93 -16.46 -12.53
C GLU A 285 14.29 -17.67 -13.40
N ASP A 286 14.78 -17.39 -14.62
CA ASP A 286 15.31 -18.36 -15.58
C ASP A 286 16.84 -18.22 -15.62
N TYR A 287 17.55 -19.31 -15.35
CA TYR A 287 19.01 -19.35 -15.32
C TYR A 287 19.61 -19.99 -16.57
N GLY A 288 18.78 -20.41 -17.50
CA GLY A 288 19.19 -21.22 -18.63
C GLY A 288 19.43 -22.69 -18.24
N ASN A 289 19.79 -23.52 -19.19
CA ASN A 289 20.05 -24.96 -19.00
C ASN A 289 18.89 -25.76 -18.37
N ASP A 290 17.66 -25.31 -18.61
CA ASP A 290 16.42 -25.87 -18.04
C ASP A 290 16.33 -25.70 -16.50
N GLU A 291 17.10 -24.80 -15.91
CA GLU A 291 17.04 -24.44 -14.50
C GLU A 291 16.31 -23.12 -14.28
N GLY A 292 15.46 -23.09 -13.27
CA GLY A 292 14.70 -21.91 -12.92
C GLY A 292 13.65 -22.16 -11.86
N TYR A 293 12.94 -21.11 -11.49
CA TYR A 293 11.79 -21.25 -10.61
C TYR A 293 10.77 -20.13 -10.83
N SER A 294 9.56 -20.39 -10.38
CA SER A 294 8.51 -19.39 -10.26
C SER A 294 7.91 -19.39 -8.86
N LEU A 295 7.70 -18.19 -8.30
CA LEU A 295 7.00 -17.95 -7.05
C LEU A 295 5.69 -17.21 -7.34
N GLN A 296 4.59 -17.79 -6.93
CA GLN A 296 3.28 -17.18 -6.95
C GLN A 296 2.82 -16.86 -5.54
N SER A 297 2.35 -15.64 -5.30
CA SER A 297 1.86 -15.21 -4.00
C SER A 297 0.48 -14.58 -4.13
N TRP A 298 -0.44 -14.99 -3.26
CA TRP A 298 -1.79 -14.45 -3.14
C TRP A 298 -1.95 -13.83 -1.76
N ASN A 299 -2.12 -12.52 -1.71
CA ASN A 299 -2.26 -11.77 -0.48
C ASN A 299 -3.57 -11.01 -0.47
N ARG A 300 -4.24 -11.00 0.66
CA ARG A 300 -5.49 -10.29 0.85
C ARG A 300 -5.55 -9.64 2.22
N ILE A 301 -5.94 -8.36 2.27
CA ILE A 301 -6.22 -7.65 3.52
C ILE A 301 -7.69 -7.27 3.51
N LYS A 302 -8.42 -7.72 4.53
CA LYS A 302 -9.83 -7.38 4.74
C LYS A 302 -10.08 -6.93 6.15
N GLY A 303 -11.07 -6.05 6.31
CA GLY A 303 -11.56 -5.67 7.63
C GLY A 303 -12.23 -4.31 7.62
N SER A 304 -12.29 -3.72 8.79
CA SER A 304 -12.99 -2.46 9.01
C SER A 304 -12.18 -1.53 9.90
N GLY A 305 -12.54 -0.25 9.88
CA GLY A 305 -11.91 0.75 10.73
C GLY A 305 -12.85 1.90 11.04
N PHE A 306 -12.45 2.75 11.94
CA PHE A 306 -13.20 3.96 12.28
C PHE A 306 -12.28 5.13 12.62
N ASP A 307 -12.78 6.34 12.42
CA ASP A 307 -12.14 7.59 12.87
C ASP A 307 -13.16 8.63 13.33
N VAL A 308 -12.65 9.68 13.92
CA VAL A 308 -13.41 10.87 14.29
C VAL A 308 -12.75 12.09 13.66
N LYS A 309 -13.57 12.94 13.03
CA LYS A 309 -13.11 14.17 12.39
C LYS A 309 -13.82 15.37 13.02
N LEU A 310 -13.06 16.40 13.37
CA LEU A 310 -13.55 17.67 13.85
C LEU A 310 -13.19 18.76 12.85
N GLY A 311 -14.11 19.67 12.61
CA GLY A 311 -13.90 20.78 11.69
C GLY A 311 -14.49 22.09 12.15
N ALA A 312 -13.86 23.19 11.74
CA ALA A 312 -14.34 24.54 11.93
C ALA A 312 -14.14 25.34 10.65
N ILE A 313 -15.09 26.21 10.30
CA ILE A 313 -14.95 27.25 9.28
C ILE A 313 -15.34 28.57 9.91
N ILE A 314 -14.49 29.59 9.73
CA ILE A 314 -14.69 30.91 10.33
C ILE A 314 -14.63 31.96 9.22
N ARG A 315 -15.55 32.93 9.26
CA ARG A 315 -15.49 34.17 8.49
C ARG A 315 -15.01 35.27 9.44
N PRO A 316 -13.67 35.58 9.45
CA PRO A 316 -13.11 36.50 10.45
C PRO A 316 -13.58 37.93 10.26
N PHE A 317 -13.88 38.35 9.02
CA PHE A 317 -14.26 39.72 8.69
C PHE A 317 -15.74 39.79 8.31
N GLU A 318 -16.45 40.76 8.86
CA GLU A 318 -17.91 40.89 8.69
C GLU A 318 -18.31 41.16 7.23
N TYR A 319 -17.60 42.05 6.56
CA TYR A 319 -17.90 42.47 5.19
C TYR A 319 -17.10 41.72 4.13
N SER A 320 -16.24 40.79 4.52
CA SER A 320 -15.46 39.97 3.58
C SER A 320 -16.02 38.55 3.45
N PRO A 321 -16.08 38.02 2.25
CA PRO A 321 -16.43 36.61 2.03
C PRO A 321 -15.29 35.64 2.36
N PHE A 322 -14.16 36.13 2.82
CA PHE A 322 -13.00 35.32 3.19
C PHE A 322 -13.33 34.35 4.31
N ARG A 323 -12.88 33.11 4.15
CA ARG A 323 -13.08 32.02 5.13
C ARG A 323 -11.78 31.30 5.41
N VAL A 324 -11.61 30.91 6.65
CA VAL A 324 -10.53 30.03 7.10
C VAL A 324 -11.17 28.77 7.64
N GLY A 325 -10.72 27.62 7.16
CA GLY A 325 -11.14 26.31 7.63
C GLY A 325 -10.00 25.60 8.33
N LEU A 326 -10.32 24.91 9.42
CA LEU A 326 -9.42 24.06 10.18
C LEU A 326 -10.10 22.72 10.38
N ALA A 327 -9.35 21.62 10.21
CA ALA A 327 -9.84 20.30 10.56
C ALA A 327 -8.73 19.44 11.16
N ILE A 328 -9.13 18.53 12.04
CA ILE A 328 -8.28 17.52 12.65
C ILE A 328 -9.02 16.19 12.58
N HIS A 329 -8.31 15.14 12.11
CA HIS A 329 -8.83 13.78 12.10
C HIS A 329 -7.96 12.91 13.01
N THR A 330 -8.61 12.10 13.82
CA THR A 330 -7.90 11.05 14.56
C THR A 330 -7.26 10.07 13.59
N PRO A 331 -6.32 9.24 14.02
CA PRO A 331 -5.98 8.03 13.30
C PRO A 331 -7.23 7.23 12.92
N ILE A 332 -7.17 6.53 11.80
CA ILE A 332 -8.11 5.47 11.52
C ILE A 332 -7.61 4.25 12.30
N PHE A 333 -8.48 3.71 13.14
CA PHE A 333 -8.22 2.48 13.89
C PHE A 333 -8.81 1.33 13.11
N TYR A 334 -7.96 0.56 12.45
CA TYR A 334 -8.33 -0.60 11.66
C TYR A 334 -8.17 -1.88 12.46
N SER A 335 -9.13 -2.81 12.29
CA SER A 335 -9.02 -4.22 12.66
C SER A 335 -9.12 -5.05 11.38
N LEU A 336 -8.09 -5.79 11.05
CA LEU A 336 -7.85 -6.37 9.74
C LEU A 336 -7.42 -7.84 9.84
N ASP A 337 -7.76 -8.61 8.82
CA ASP A 337 -7.24 -9.95 8.57
C ASP A 337 -6.30 -9.91 7.36
N TYR A 338 -5.07 -10.36 7.54
CA TYR A 338 -4.15 -10.68 6.45
C TYR A 338 -4.27 -12.15 6.11
N LYS A 339 -4.56 -12.44 4.85
CA LYS A 339 -4.72 -13.79 4.33
C LYS A 339 -3.69 -14.01 3.24
N THR A 340 -2.91 -15.11 3.32
CA THR A 340 -1.85 -15.40 2.36
C THR A 340 -1.75 -16.87 2.02
N SER A 341 -1.31 -17.13 0.80
CA SER A 341 -0.86 -18.42 0.30
C SER A 341 0.18 -18.22 -0.79
N ALA A 342 1.06 -19.22 -0.97
CA ALA A 342 2.12 -19.17 -1.95
C ALA A 342 2.40 -20.54 -2.56
N GLN A 343 2.91 -20.52 -3.80
CA GLN A 343 3.37 -21.70 -4.51
C GLN A 343 4.71 -21.41 -5.18
N VAL A 344 5.66 -22.33 -5.03
CA VAL A 344 6.92 -22.35 -5.77
C VAL A 344 6.92 -23.57 -6.69
N ILE A 345 7.25 -23.34 -7.96
CA ILE A 345 7.56 -24.39 -8.91
C ILE A 345 8.99 -24.16 -9.35
N SER A 346 9.85 -25.17 -9.23
CA SER A 346 11.27 -25.07 -9.57
C SER A 346 11.78 -26.30 -10.31
N ASP A 347 12.76 -26.06 -11.16
CA ASP A 347 13.59 -27.05 -11.81
C ASP A 347 15.04 -26.75 -11.46
N VAL A 348 15.68 -27.65 -10.69
CA VAL A 348 17.03 -27.44 -10.11
C VAL A 348 17.88 -28.67 -10.38
N MET A 349 19.13 -28.47 -10.79
CA MET A 349 20.08 -29.53 -11.02
C MET A 349 20.48 -30.21 -9.72
N ASP A 350 20.32 -31.51 -9.64
CA ASP A 350 20.90 -32.31 -8.57
C ASP A 350 22.41 -32.45 -8.79
N VAL A 351 23.20 -31.86 -7.89
CA VAL A 351 24.65 -31.82 -8.02
C VAL A 351 25.32 -33.19 -7.97
N VAL A 352 24.60 -34.22 -7.49
CA VAL A 352 25.11 -35.59 -7.38
C VAL A 352 24.85 -36.36 -8.68
N THR A 353 23.64 -36.26 -9.19
CA THR A 353 23.22 -37.02 -10.39
C THR A 353 23.43 -36.25 -11.68
N GLY A 354 23.51 -34.92 -11.64
CA GLY A 354 23.53 -34.04 -12.81
C GLY A 354 22.17 -33.99 -13.54
N GLU A 355 21.10 -34.50 -12.94
CA GLU A 355 19.76 -34.51 -13.50
C GLU A 355 18.95 -33.33 -12.95
N ILE A 356 18.08 -32.75 -13.79
CA ILE A 356 17.12 -31.73 -13.35
C ILE A 356 16.01 -32.39 -12.54
N LYS A 357 15.77 -31.87 -11.34
CA LYS A 357 14.65 -32.24 -10.47
C LYS A 357 13.62 -31.14 -10.43
N GLY A 358 12.37 -31.48 -10.75
CA GLY A 358 11.23 -30.61 -10.64
C GLY A 358 10.56 -30.70 -9.26
N TYR A 359 10.16 -29.54 -8.72
CA TYR A 359 9.42 -29.42 -7.46
C TYR A 359 8.16 -28.58 -7.70
N ASP A 360 7.06 -28.91 -6.98
CA ASP A 360 5.83 -28.12 -6.89
C ASP A 360 5.44 -28.03 -5.42
N VAL A 361 5.80 -26.94 -4.77
CA VAL A 361 5.63 -26.72 -3.34
C VAL A 361 4.54 -25.69 -3.09
N ARG A 362 3.56 -26.06 -2.28
CA ARG A 362 2.39 -25.24 -1.98
C ARG A 362 2.23 -25.06 -0.48
N SER A 363 2.18 -23.81 -0.03
CA SER A 363 2.03 -23.51 1.40
C SER A 363 0.74 -24.10 1.99
N TRP A 364 -0.36 -24.08 1.24
CA TRP A 364 -1.66 -24.59 1.71
C TRP A 364 -1.72 -26.11 1.91
N ASP A 365 -0.87 -26.89 1.24
CA ASP A 365 -0.82 -28.36 1.44
C ASP A 365 -0.20 -28.72 2.79
N ASN A 366 0.60 -27.82 3.36
CA ASN A 366 1.35 -27.99 4.60
C ASN A 366 0.66 -27.34 5.82
N LEU A 367 -0.49 -26.68 5.61
CA LEU A 367 -1.25 -26.04 6.68
C LEU A 367 -2.38 -26.97 7.20
N PRO A 368 -2.74 -26.85 8.49
CA PRO A 368 -3.93 -27.52 9.02
C PRO A 368 -5.19 -27.12 8.22
N GLY A 369 -5.92 -28.13 7.74
CA GLY A 369 -7.13 -27.89 6.94
C GLY A 369 -6.90 -27.56 5.47
N LYS A 370 -5.65 -27.56 4.99
CA LYS A 370 -5.28 -27.32 3.59
C LYS A 370 -5.90 -26.06 3.00
N GLY A 371 -5.62 -24.93 3.62
CA GLY A 371 -6.15 -23.62 3.23
C GLY A 371 -5.11 -22.51 3.30
N ASP A 372 -5.58 -21.28 3.17
CA ASP A 372 -4.71 -20.11 3.32
C ASP A 372 -4.43 -19.83 4.81
N MET A 373 -3.27 -19.23 5.09
CA MET A 373 -2.98 -18.68 6.42
C MET A 373 -3.74 -17.39 6.63
N ILE A 374 -4.32 -17.21 7.80
CA ILE A 374 -5.03 -15.99 8.19
C ILE A 374 -4.38 -15.46 9.47
N LEU A 375 -3.96 -14.20 9.44
CA LEU A 375 -3.34 -13.50 10.55
C LEU A 375 -4.11 -12.21 10.84
N PRO A 376 -4.84 -12.14 11.96
CA PRO A 376 -5.53 -10.92 12.38
C PRO A 376 -4.52 -9.93 12.99
N PHE A 377 -4.70 -8.64 12.69
CA PHE A 377 -3.89 -7.54 13.22
C PHE A 377 -4.67 -6.24 13.28
N ASP A 378 -4.23 -5.34 14.14
CA ASP A 378 -4.72 -3.98 14.20
C ASP A 378 -3.71 -3.02 13.59
N PHE A 379 -4.22 -2.01 12.89
CA PHE A 379 -3.39 -0.98 12.26
C PHE A 379 -3.92 0.42 12.56
N GLN A 380 -3.02 1.32 12.95
CA GLN A 380 -3.33 2.70 13.28
C GLN A 380 -2.64 3.63 12.29
N THR A 381 -3.42 4.45 11.56
CA THR A 381 -2.88 5.47 10.65
C THR A 381 -2.40 6.71 11.41
N PRO A 382 -1.66 7.64 10.76
CA PRO A 382 -1.31 8.93 11.34
C PRO A 382 -2.53 9.81 11.63
N TRP A 383 -2.35 10.79 12.52
CA TRP A 383 -3.23 11.96 12.63
C TRP A 383 -3.20 12.78 11.34
N THR A 384 -4.33 13.38 10.97
CA THR A 384 -4.42 14.30 9.83
C THR A 384 -4.78 15.70 10.31
N TYR A 385 -4.00 16.68 9.86
CA TYR A 385 -4.23 18.11 10.15
C TYR A 385 -4.47 18.84 8.83
N ASN A 386 -5.52 19.66 8.79
CA ASN A 386 -5.92 20.37 7.58
C ASN A 386 -6.18 21.85 7.88
N VAL A 387 -5.61 22.71 7.03
CA VAL A 387 -5.85 24.16 7.02
C VAL A 387 -6.30 24.55 5.63
N SER A 388 -7.37 25.33 5.53
CA SER A 388 -7.93 25.74 4.25
C SER A 388 -8.35 27.21 4.24
N LEU A 389 -8.30 27.79 3.05
CA LEU A 389 -8.69 29.17 2.76
C LEU A 389 -9.74 29.15 1.65
N GLY A 390 -10.77 29.97 1.82
CA GLY A 390 -11.83 30.13 0.84
C GLY A 390 -12.15 31.59 0.60
N TYR A 391 -12.31 31.98 -0.65
CA TYR A 391 -12.71 33.32 -1.03
C TYR A 391 -13.73 33.31 -2.16
N THR A 392 -14.77 34.14 -2.06
CA THR A 392 -15.76 34.29 -3.14
C THR A 392 -15.79 35.71 -3.65
N VAL A 393 -15.71 35.90 -4.97
CA VAL A 393 -15.85 37.22 -5.62
C VAL A 393 -17.25 37.34 -6.18
N GLY A 394 -18.06 38.17 -5.54
CA GLY A 394 -19.48 38.32 -5.87
C GLY A 394 -20.22 36.98 -5.80
N LYS A 395 -21.03 36.69 -6.81
CA LYS A 395 -21.79 35.42 -6.95
C LYS A 395 -21.19 34.48 -7.99
N SER A 396 -20.10 34.89 -8.65
CA SER A 396 -19.62 34.23 -9.88
C SER A 396 -18.35 33.42 -9.67
N LEU A 397 -17.44 33.83 -8.79
CA LEU A 397 -16.14 33.19 -8.63
C LEU A 397 -15.95 32.68 -7.19
N ALA A 398 -15.53 31.44 -7.04
CA ALA A 398 -15.07 30.88 -5.77
C ALA A 398 -13.65 30.31 -5.94
N LEU A 399 -12.79 30.63 -4.98
CA LEU A 399 -11.39 30.19 -4.90
C LEU A 399 -11.19 29.41 -3.61
N GLY A 400 -10.53 28.27 -3.71
CA GLY A 400 -10.15 27.42 -2.58
C GLY A 400 -8.68 27.07 -2.61
N ALA A 401 -8.04 27.08 -1.44
CA ALA A 401 -6.71 26.56 -1.23
C ALA A 401 -6.70 25.73 0.07
N GLU A 402 -5.99 24.63 0.07
CA GLU A 402 -5.98 23.71 1.21
C GLU A 402 -4.60 23.07 1.35
N TYR A 403 -4.18 22.92 2.60
CA TYR A 403 -2.97 22.20 2.98
C TYR A 403 -3.30 21.15 4.03
N GLU A 404 -2.91 19.92 3.75
CA GLU A 404 -3.08 18.78 4.65
C GLU A 404 -1.71 18.20 4.99
N TYR A 405 -1.56 17.81 6.25
CA TYR A 405 -0.32 17.24 6.81
C TYR A 405 -0.60 15.93 7.53
N GLN A 406 0.27 14.95 7.30
CA GLN A 406 0.30 13.67 8.00
C GLN A 406 1.75 13.24 8.27
N ASP A 407 2.01 12.67 9.45
CA ASP A 407 3.30 12.06 9.81
C ASP A 407 3.22 10.54 9.58
N TYR A 408 3.65 10.07 8.41
CA TYR A 408 3.57 8.64 8.09
C TYR A 408 4.47 7.78 8.97
N SER A 409 5.55 8.32 9.55
CA SER A 409 6.40 7.59 10.48
C SER A 409 5.72 7.27 11.82
N SER A 410 4.57 7.90 12.09
CA SER A 410 3.78 7.68 13.32
C SER A 410 2.75 6.55 13.22
N MET A 411 2.63 5.88 12.06
CA MET A 411 1.74 4.73 11.92
C MET A 411 2.21 3.56 12.80
N LYS A 412 1.26 2.70 13.22
CA LYS A 412 1.55 1.59 14.14
C LYS A 412 0.80 0.33 13.78
N PHE A 413 1.53 -0.77 13.76
CA PHE A 413 0.98 -2.13 13.75
C PHE A 413 0.86 -2.63 15.19
N LYS A 414 -0.19 -3.39 15.47
CA LYS A 414 -0.52 -3.95 16.78
C LYS A 414 -1.14 -5.33 16.61
N ASP A 415 -1.05 -6.13 17.65
CA ASP A 415 -1.87 -7.33 17.75
C ASP A 415 -3.34 -6.99 18.06
N THR A 416 -4.22 -7.97 18.04
CA THR A 416 -5.65 -7.80 18.32
C THR A 416 -5.98 -7.46 19.77
N GLU A 417 -5.00 -7.52 20.67
CA GLU A 417 -5.10 -7.07 22.06
C GLU A 417 -4.66 -5.61 22.23
N GLY A 418 -4.16 -4.99 21.14
CA GLY A 418 -3.70 -3.60 21.10
C GLY A 418 -2.23 -3.41 21.48
N ASN A 419 -1.44 -4.49 21.63
CA ASN A 419 -0.03 -4.40 21.97
C ASN A 419 0.80 -4.17 20.72
N SER A 420 1.70 -3.19 20.76
CA SER A 420 2.64 -2.92 19.67
C SER A 420 3.94 -3.70 19.76
N SER A 421 4.20 -4.36 20.90
CA SER A 421 5.42 -5.14 21.13
C SER A 421 5.53 -6.38 20.23
N ALA A 422 4.38 -6.96 19.85
CA ALA A 422 4.34 -8.07 18.89
C ALA A 422 4.82 -7.64 17.48
N TYR A 423 4.76 -6.36 17.15
CA TYR A 423 5.12 -5.75 15.87
C TYR A 423 6.31 -4.77 16.00
N GLU A 424 7.25 -5.05 16.91
CA GLU A 424 8.39 -4.15 17.16
C GLU A 424 9.27 -3.99 15.90
N PHE A 425 9.51 -5.07 15.17
CA PHE A 425 10.27 -5.04 13.93
C PHE A 425 9.60 -4.15 12.88
N GLU A 426 8.32 -4.39 12.55
CA GLU A 426 7.56 -3.61 11.55
C GLU A 426 7.43 -2.15 11.97
N ASN A 427 7.21 -1.89 13.26
CA ASN A 427 7.14 -0.52 13.77
C ASN A 427 8.50 0.19 13.74
N SER A 428 9.63 -0.52 13.85
CA SER A 428 10.97 0.07 13.73
C SER A 428 11.26 0.52 12.29
N THR A 429 10.76 -0.21 11.29
CA THR A 429 10.94 0.13 9.87
C THR A 429 10.14 1.37 9.44
N THR A 430 9.19 1.87 10.26
CA THR A 430 8.47 3.13 9.97
C THR A 430 9.38 4.35 9.85
N SER A 431 10.61 4.27 10.34
CA SER A 431 11.66 5.28 10.14
C SER A 431 12.04 5.49 8.66
N MET A 432 11.72 4.54 7.78
CA MET A 432 11.88 4.65 6.33
C MET A 432 10.76 5.46 5.66
N LEU A 433 9.71 5.81 6.41
CA LEU A 433 8.63 6.68 5.97
C LEU A 433 8.91 8.13 6.36
N LYS A 434 8.37 9.05 5.57
CA LYS A 434 8.54 10.48 5.85
C LYS A 434 7.64 10.95 6.97
N GLY A 435 8.22 11.66 7.95
CA GLY A 435 7.48 12.37 8.99
C GLY A 435 6.69 13.58 8.47
N LEU A 436 6.89 13.99 7.21
CA LEU A 436 6.19 15.11 6.60
C LEU A 436 5.62 14.70 5.23
N VAL A 437 4.41 14.15 5.23
CA VAL A 437 3.63 13.93 4.01
C VAL A 437 2.60 15.04 3.90
N SER A 438 2.72 15.82 2.83
CA SER A 438 1.92 17.03 2.59
C SER A 438 1.05 16.87 1.36
N THR A 439 -0.21 17.32 1.45
CA THR A 439 -1.09 17.47 0.29
C THR A 439 -1.52 18.92 0.16
N VAL A 440 -1.29 19.51 -1.03
CA VAL A 440 -1.74 20.85 -1.40
C VAL A 440 -2.86 20.74 -2.41
N ARG A 441 -3.97 21.45 -2.17
CA ARG A 441 -5.13 21.48 -3.08
C ARG A 441 -5.45 22.91 -3.44
N LEU A 442 -5.65 23.16 -4.72
CA LEU A 442 -6.08 24.46 -5.28
C LEU A 442 -7.32 24.23 -6.13
N GLY A 443 -8.30 25.11 -6.01
CA GLY A 443 -9.55 24.99 -6.75
C GLY A 443 -10.17 26.32 -7.12
N LEU A 444 -10.80 26.35 -8.28
CA LEU A 444 -11.52 27.48 -8.83
C LEU A 444 -12.88 27.02 -9.37
N GLU A 445 -13.95 27.72 -9.00
CA GLU A 445 -15.29 27.58 -9.61
C GLU A 445 -15.72 28.93 -10.15
N TYR A 446 -16.00 29.00 -11.46
CA TYR A 446 -16.48 30.19 -12.13
C TYR A 446 -17.87 29.95 -12.74
N LYS A 447 -18.85 30.71 -12.29
CA LYS A 447 -20.22 30.72 -12.83
C LYS A 447 -20.32 31.75 -13.95
N VAL A 448 -20.41 31.27 -15.18
CA VAL A 448 -20.61 32.10 -16.36
C VAL A 448 -22.00 32.70 -16.33
N ILE A 449 -23.00 31.92 -15.98
CA ILE A 449 -24.37 32.29 -15.63
C ILE A 449 -24.78 31.55 -14.36
N PRO A 450 -25.88 31.97 -13.68
CA PRO A 450 -26.28 31.33 -12.43
C PRO A 450 -26.46 29.81 -12.49
N GLN A 451 -26.80 29.28 -13.67
CA GLN A 451 -27.05 27.86 -13.89
C GLN A 451 -25.81 27.06 -14.27
N PHE A 452 -24.79 27.68 -14.88
CA PHE A 452 -23.62 26.98 -15.40
C PHE A 452 -22.33 27.42 -14.71
N ALA A 453 -21.58 26.45 -14.23
CA ALA A 453 -20.28 26.66 -13.60
C ALA A 453 -19.18 25.84 -14.30
N PHE A 454 -18.03 26.46 -14.50
CA PHE A 454 -16.78 25.79 -14.87
C PHE A 454 -15.89 25.68 -13.64
N ARG A 455 -15.11 24.59 -13.56
CA ARG A 455 -14.20 24.31 -12.46
C ARG A 455 -12.86 23.89 -12.99
N ALA A 456 -11.82 24.26 -12.26
CA ALA A 456 -10.47 23.76 -12.46
C ALA A 456 -9.84 23.55 -11.08
N GLY A 457 -9.03 22.51 -10.97
CA GLY A 457 -8.37 22.19 -9.73
C GLY A 457 -7.03 21.50 -9.95
N TYR A 458 -6.20 21.61 -8.94
CA TYR A 458 -4.92 20.94 -8.83
C TYR A 458 -4.75 20.39 -7.42
N ASN A 459 -4.29 19.13 -7.34
CA ASN A 459 -3.97 18.48 -6.07
C ASN A 459 -2.59 17.84 -6.21
N TYR A 460 -1.73 18.10 -5.25
CA TYR A 460 -0.36 17.60 -5.21
C TYR A 460 -0.08 16.98 -3.85
N SER A 461 0.42 15.74 -3.86
CA SER A 461 0.86 15.03 -2.65
C SER A 461 2.33 14.67 -2.73
N THR A 462 3.07 14.89 -1.64
CA THR A 462 4.48 14.52 -1.56
C THR A 462 4.64 13.01 -1.42
N ALA A 463 5.86 12.50 -1.68
CA ALA A 463 6.19 11.10 -1.50
C ALA A 463 6.09 10.67 -0.03
N ALA A 464 5.59 9.44 0.20
CA ALA A 464 5.49 8.84 1.53
C ALA A 464 6.81 8.22 2.01
N PHE A 465 7.63 7.71 1.10
CA PHE A 465 8.86 6.99 1.40
C PHE A 465 10.11 7.87 1.29
N HIS A 466 11.15 7.57 2.07
CA HIS A 466 12.51 7.99 1.76
C HIS A 466 12.98 7.30 0.46
N GLN A 467 13.98 7.89 -0.20
CA GLN A 467 14.42 7.37 -1.52
C GLN A 467 15.13 6.02 -1.42
N ASP A 468 15.71 5.76 -0.27
CA ASP A 468 16.46 4.58 0.11
C ASP A 468 15.65 3.58 0.94
N ALA A 469 14.34 3.80 1.06
CA ALA A 469 13.46 2.85 1.72
C ALA A 469 13.41 1.52 0.95
N PHE A 470 13.38 0.43 1.68
CA PHE A 470 13.26 -0.93 1.15
C PHE A 470 12.28 -1.75 1.98
N LYS A 471 11.76 -2.81 1.35
CA LYS A 471 10.88 -3.76 2.04
C LYS A 471 11.74 -4.74 2.81
N ASP A 472 11.71 -4.61 4.13
CA ASP A 472 12.35 -5.53 5.04
C ASP A 472 11.30 -6.51 5.58
N LEU A 473 11.56 -7.80 5.49
CA LEU A 473 10.71 -8.86 5.98
C LEU A 473 11.29 -9.42 7.26
N ALA A 474 10.48 -9.50 8.30
CA ALA A 474 10.86 -10.19 9.52
C ALA A 474 11.30 -11.63 9.22
N ILE A 475 12.27 -12.15 9.98
CA ILE A 475 12.83 -13.51 9.78
C ILE A 475 11.74 -14.61 9.82
N ASN A 476 10.66 -14.37 10.55
CA ASN A 476 9.50 -15.25 10.69
C ASN A 476 8.29 -14.80 9.85
N SER A 477 8.51 -13.97 8.82
CA SER A 477 7.42 -13.44 7.99
C SER A 477 6.75 -14.54 7.17
N ILE A 478 5.42 -14.57 7.20
CA ILE A 478 4.62 -15.42 6.30
C ILE A 478 4.36 -14.75 4.94
N GLN A 479 4.78 -13.49 4.76
CA GLN A 479 4.68 -12.78 3.50
C GLN A 479 5.76 -13.26 2.53
N THR A 480 5.35 -13.64 1.31
CA THR A 480 6.24 -14.21 0.28
C THR A 480 6.41 -13.30 -0.92
N ASP A 481 5.56 -12.29 -1.10
CA ASP A 481 5.77 -11.26 -2.12
C ASP A 481 6.83 -10.26 -1.63
N THR A 482 8.00 -10.30 -2.22
CA THR A 482 9.17 -9.52 -1.82
C THR A 482 9.24 -8.16 -2.48
N ASP A 483 8.42 -7.94 -3.50
CA ASP A 483 8.41 -6.72 -4.30
C ASP A 483 7.95 -5.49 -3.52
N PHE A 484 8.52 -4.36 -3.88
CA PHE A 484 8.15 -3.06 -3.32
C PHE A 484 8.37 -1.92 -4.31
N ALA A 485 7.68 -0.79 -4.07
CA ALA A 485 7.80 0.39 -4.90
C ALA A 485 7.88 1.67 -4.07
N ASN A 486 8.94 2.45 -4.28
CA ASN A 486 9.10 3.74 -3.65
C ASN A 486 8.43 4.82 -4.50
N SER A 487 7.17 5.14 -4.15
CA SER A 487 6.40 6.16 -4.83
C SER A 487 6.98 7.55 -4.61
N LYS A 488 6.99 8.33 -5.68
CA LYS A 488 7.32 9.76 -5.68
C LYS A 488 6.06 10.59 -5.46
N SER A 489 6.18 11.90 -5.60
CA SER A 489 5.02 12.80 -5.51
C SER A 489 3.96 12.49 -6.58
N MET A 490 2.69 12.69 -6.22
CA MET A 490 1.54 12.52 -7.10
C MET A 490 0.92 13.86 -7.43
N SER A 491 0.55 14.05 -8.69
CA SER A 491 -0.21 15.22 -9.18
C SER A 491 -1.55 14.79 -9.74
N ASN A 492 -2.60 15.54 -9.40
CA ASN A 492 -3.93 15.39 -9.96
C ASN A 492 -4.34 16.72 -10.61
N TYR A 493 -4.69 16.68 -11.89
CA TYR A 493 -5.22 17.80 -12.65
C TYR A 493 -6.70 17.56 -12.88
N THR A 494 -7.56 18.55 -12.59
CA THR A 494 -8.99 18.38 -12.65
C THR A 494 -9.69 19.50 -13.39
N LEU A 495 -10.71 19.14 -14.14
CA LEU A 495 -11.64 20.07 -14.80
C LEU A 495 -13.06 19.63 -14.50
N GLY A 496 -13.99 20.56 -14.47
CA GLY A 496 -15.40 20.25 -14.22
C GLY A 496 -16.35 21.24 -14.86
N ILE A 497 -17.54 20.76 -15.17
CA ILE A 497 -18.69 21.58 -15.55
C ILE A 497 -19.88 21.18 -14.70
N GLY A 498 -20.72 22.15 -14.38
CA GLY A 498 -21.92 21.90 -13.57
C GLY A 498 -23.12 22.68 -14.07
N TYR A 499 -24.28 22.05 -14.01
CA TYR A 499 -25.56 22.66 -14.26
C TYR A 499 -26.41 22.65 -12.99
N ARG A 500 -27.03 23.78 -12.68
CA ARG A 500 -27.96 23.93 -11.55
C ARG A 500 -29.30 24.46 -12.00
N GLY A 501 -30.32 23.62 -11.96
CA GLY A 501 -31.72 24.00 -12.06
C GLY A 501 -32.27 24.49 -10.71
N SER A 502 -33.60 24.62 -10.63
CA SER A 502 -34.30 25.02 -9.41
C SER A 502 -34.22 23.94 -8.32
N MET A 503 -34.41 22.69 -8.69
CA MET A 503 -34.44 21.53 -7.78
C MET A 503 -33.31 20.54 -8.12
N PHE A 504 -33.12 20.21 -9.39
CA PHE A 504 -32.11 19.24 -9.85
C PHE A 504 -30.82 19.91 -10.28
N TYR A 505 -29.73 19.19 -10.12
CA TYR A 505 -28.42 19.59 -10.65
C TYR A 505 -27.66 18.38 -11.17
N ALA A 506 -26.70 18.65 -12.05
CA ALA A 506 -25.79 17.67 -12.60
C ALA A 506 -24.40 18.27 -12.74
N ASP A 507 -23.39 17.52 -12.36
CA ASP A 507 -21.98 17.89 -12.45
C ASP A 507 -21.21 16.80 -13.19
N LEU A 508 -20.27 17.20 -14.05
CA LEU A 508 -19.31 16.32 -14.72
C LEU A 508 -17.91 16.79 -14.37
N ALA A 509 -17.02 15.86 -14.05
CA ALA A 509 -15.60 16.15 -13.83
C ALA A 509 -14.71 15.16 -14.57
N TYR A 510 -13.57 15.67 -15.03
CA TYR A 510 -12.45 14.90 -15.51
C TYR A 510 -11.27 15.08 -14.56
N LYS A 511 -10.63 13.97 -14.18
CA LYS A 511 -9.42 13.97 -13.38
C LYS A 511 -8.34 13.17 -14.09
N TYR A 512 -7.16 13.76 -14.20
CA TYR A 512 -5.93 13.09 -14.63
C TYR A 512 -4.95 13.06 -13.47
N SER A 513 -4.62 11.84 -13.00
CA SER A 513 -3.64 11.60 -11.94
C SER A 513 -2.38 11.00 -12.53
N THR A 514 -1.21 11.42 -12.05
CA THR A 514 0.05 10.82 -12.44
C THR A 514 1.06 10.83 -11.29
N TYR A 515 1.79 9.73 -11.14
CA TYR A 515 2.92 9.61 -10.23
C TYR A 515 3.94 8.63 -10.79
N LYS A 516 5.16 8.76 -10.32
CA LYS A 516 6.26 7.85 -10.67
C LYS A 516 6.70 7.09 -9.44
N GLU A 517 7.27 5.91 -9.65
CA GLU A 517 7.85 5.09 -8.60
C GLU A 517 9.08 4.34 -9.11
N ASN A 518 9.95 3.98 -8.18
CA ASN A 518 11.02 3.05 -8.40
C ASN A 518 10.58 1.71 -7.82
N PHE A 519 10.41 0.72 -8.67
CA PHE A 519 10.02 -0.62 -8.29
C PHE A 519 11.25 -1.54 -8.23
N TYR A 520 11.22 -2.44 -7.25
CA TYR A 520 12.23 -3.48 -7.04
C TYR A 520 11.54 -4.81 -6.78
N PRO A 521 11.98 -5.92 -7.40
CA PRO A 521 11.39 -7.23 -7.17
C PRO A 521 11.72 -7.79 -5.78
N PHE A 522 12.87 -7.42 -5.23
CA PHE A 522 13.34 -7.79 -3.89
C PHE A 522 14.54 -6.92 -3.48
N VAL A 523 15.02 -7.13 -2.27
CA VAL A 523 16.27 -6.59 -1.73
C VAL A 523 17.10 -7.73 -1.17
N ASN A 524 18.42 -7.67 -1.35
CA ASN A 524 19.37 -8.59 -0.74
C ASN A 524 20.19 -7.87 0.32
N GLY A 525 20.45 -8.54 1.46
CA GLY A 525 21.42 -8.09 2.45
C GLY A 525 22.70 -8.91 2.30
N PHE A 526 23.83 -8.22 2.16
CA PHE A 526 25.15 -8.83 2.13
C PHE A 526 25.94 -8.37 3.35
N THR A 527 26.69 -9.27 3.97
CA THR A 527 27.64 -8.91 5.03
C THR A 527 29.02 -8.71 4.41
N ASP A 528 29.59 -7.52 4.57
CA ASP A 528 30.94 -7.19 4.09
C ASP A 528 32.01 -7.82 5.01
N GLU A 529 33.27 -7.87 4.55
CA GLU A 529 34.43 -8.43 5.29
C GLU A 529 34.61 -7.77 6.67
N ASP A 530 34.18 -6.51 6.83
CA ASP A 530 34.24 -5.76 8.10
C ASP A 530 33.04 -6.04 9.03
N GLY A 531 32.12 -6.92 8.64
CA GLY A 531 30.90 -7.25 9.39
C GLY A 531 29.77 -6.23 9.23
N SER A 532 29.89 -5.24 8.33
CA SER A 532 28.80 -4.32 8.02
C SER A 532 27.84 -4.92 7.01
N THR A 533 26.54 -4.72 7.22
CA THR A 533 25.51 -5.16 6.25
C THR A 533 25.37 -4.14 5.12
N ILE A 534 25.51 -4.60 3.89
CA ILE A 534 25.26 -3.84 2.67
C ILE A 534 23.93 -4.29 2.10
N ILE A 535 23.00 -3.35 1.95
CA ILE A 535 21.73 -3.60 1.28
C ILE A 535 21.93 -3.39 -0.23
N GLY A 536 21.68 -4.42 -1.01
CA GLY A 536 21.74 -4.42 -2.46
C GLY A 536 20.40 -4.79 -3.09
N SER A 537 20.17 -4.34 -4.30
CA SER A 537 18.99 -4.67 -5.08
C SER A 537 19.31 -4.63 -6.58
N PRO A 538 18.54 -5.33 -7.42
CA PRO A 538 18.58 -5.12 -8.86
C PRO A 538 18.37 -3.65 -9.22
N GLU A 539 18.71 -3.26 -10.47
CA GLU A 539 18.42 -1.91 -10.92
C GLU A 539 16.93 -1.59 -10.81
N ALA A 540 16.62 -0.36 -10.38
CA ALA A 540 15.24 0.06 -10.21
C ALA A 540 14.45 0.05 -11.53
N THR A 541 13.35 -0.64 -11.58
CA THR A 541 12.35 -0.48 -12.64
C THR A 541 11.66 0.87 -12.47
N LYS A 542 11.75 1.71 -13.49
CA LYS A 542 11.08 3.02 -13.50
C LYS A 542 9.63 2.82 -13.93
N VAL A 543 8.69 3.13 -13.04
CA VAL A 543 7.27 2.98 -13.30
C VAL A 543 6.61 4.35 -13.33
N THR A 544 5.75 4.56 -14.34
CA THR A 544 4.88 5.73 -14.44
C THR A 544 3.44 5.25 -14.39
N ASN A 545 2.75 5.64 -13.32
CA ASN A 545 1.34 5.36 -13.12
C ASN A 545 0.51 6.56 -13.55
N THR A 546 -0.57 6.30 -14.29
CA THR A 546 -1.54 7.28 -14.73
C THR A 546 -2.96 6.80 -14.45
N ARG A 547 -3.88 7.73 -14.16
CA ARG A 547 -5.30 7.43 -14.05
C ARG A 547 -6.11 8.56 -14.66
N SER A 548 -6.85 8.26 -15.71
CA SER A 548 -7.86 9.14 -16.28
C SER A 548 -9.22 8.74 -15.74
N GLN A 549 -9.94 9.66 -15.10
CA GLN A 549 -11.24 9.37 -14.49
C GLN A 549 -12.26 10.41 -14.95
N VAL A 550 -13.42 9.93 -15.39
CA VAL A 550 -14.61 10.75 -15.66
C VAL A 550 -15.63 10.44 -14.58
N LEU A 551 -16.12 11.48 -13.89
CA LEU A 551 -17.13 11.39 -12.86
C LEU A 551 -18.36 12.17 -13.24
N PHE A 552 -19.53 11.59 -12.96
CA PHE A 552 -20.83 12.22 -13.14
C PHE A 552 -21.60 12.19 -11.82
N THR A 553 -22.10 13.34 -11.39
CA THR A 553 -22.94 13.50 -10.20
C THR A 553 -24.30 14.04 -10.58
N VAL A 554 -25.34 13.45 -10.05
CA VAL A 554 -26.71 14.01 -10.10
C VAL A 554 -27.22 14.19 -8.67
N GLY A 555 -27.96 15.25 -8.46
CA GLY A 555 -28.54 15.52 -7.16
C GLY A 555 -29.81 16.37 -7.22
N MET A 556 -30.50 16.38 -6.09
CA MET A 556 -31.74 17.11 -5.90
C MET A 556 -31.71 17.87 -4.58
N ARG A 557 -32.12 19.14 -4.62
CA ARG A 557 -32.26 20.03 -3.45
C ARG A 557 -33.71 20.37 -3.20
N PHE A 558 -34.10 20.36 -1.93
CA PHE A 558 -35.47 20.61 -1.50
C PHE A 558 -35.53 21.24 -0.12
#